data_557c7ed51b1b8051f965993af2375d6e
#
_entry.id   557c7ed51b1b8051f965993af2375d6e
#
_cell.length_a   1.000
_cell.length_b   1.000
_cell.length_c   1.000
_cell.angle_alpha   90.00
_cell.angle_beta   90.00
_cell.angle_gamma   90.00
#
_symmetry.space_group_name_H-M   'P 1'
#
loop_
_entity.id
_entity.type
_entity.pdbx_description
1 polymer ?
#
loop_
_entity_poly.entity_id
_entity_poly.type
_entity_poly.pdbx_seq_one_letter_code
_entity_poly.pdbx_strand_id
1 'polypeptide(L)'
;GSRSVIFHSLSKRSSLAGLRSGFICASEAIIKKLSLYRTYHGVTLSLPTQLASTWAWQDSKHVESNRAEYDKKYKAAISCLDEFDDVKRPDGGFYIWLKLPCDDQTFAKLLYEQESVLSLPGTYLGKKIDGINPGEGFLRLAVVHDVDTINKAFSAVNRTMQSLN
;
A
#
# COMPACT_ATOMS: atom_id res chain seq x y z
N GLY A 1 25.16 -8.30 -0.94
CA GLY A 1 26.28 -7.97 -0.07
C GLY A 1 26.08 -8.42 1.38
N SER A 2 27.15 -8.49 2.15
CA SER A 2 27.15 -8.98 3.55
C SER A 2 26.34 -8.13 4.53
N ARG A 3 25.89 -6.96 4.12
CA ARG A 3 25.17 -5.98 4.95
C ARG A 3 23.68 -5.85 4.62
N SER A 4 23.20 -6.60 3.65
CA SER A 4 21.80 -6.48 3.21
C SER A 4 20.97 -7.63 3.77
N VAL A 5 19.77 -7.31 4.26
CA VAL A 5 18.73 -8.28 4.62
C VAL A 5 17.48 -7.92 3.83
N ILE A 6 17.01 -8.85 3.03
CA ILE A 6 15.83 -8.68 2.17
C ILE A 6 14.69 -9.49 2.79
N PHE A 7 13.58 -8.83 3.05
CA PHE A 7 12.32 -9.45 3.44
C PHE A 7 11.36 -9.39 2.26
N HIS A 8 10.76 -10.50 1.91
CA HIS A 8 9.75 -10.54 0.85
C HIS A 8 8.54 -11.35 1.29
N SER A 9 7.36 -11.02 0.77
CA SER A 9 6.10 -11.63 1.20
C SER A 9 5.16 -11.85 0.03
N LEU A 10 4.39 -12.94 0.08
CA LEU A 10 3.29 -13.21 -0.84
C LEU A 10 2.09 -12.30 -0.59
N SER A 11 2.00 -11.64 0.57
CA SER A 11 0.86 -10.82 0.96
C SER A 11 0.50 -9.75 -0.06
N LYS A 12 1.51 -9.06 -0.61
CA LYS A 12 1.31 -7.97 -1.58
C LYS A 12 1.78 -8.34 -2.99
N ARG A 13 2.81 -9.19 -3.11
CA ARG A 13 3.25 -9.70 -4.41
C ARG A 13 2.15 -10.48 -5.15
N SER A 14 1.44 -11.32 -4.41
CA SER A 14 0.52 -12.32 -4.96
C SER A 14 -0.91 -12.19 -4.45
N SER A 15 -1.23 -11.12 -3.73
CA SER A 15 -2.54 -10.91 -3.05
C SER A 15 -2.93 -12.07 -2.11
N LEU A 16 -1.94 -12.81 -1.59
CA LEU A 16 -2.10 -13.98 -0.72
C LEU A 16 -1.77 -13.66 0.74
N ALA A 17 -2.32 -12.57 1.25
CA ALA A 17 -2.08 -12.14 2.63
C ALA A 17 -2.49 -13.19 3.68
N GLY A 18 -3.52 -13.99 3.40
CA GLY A 18 -4.03 -15.04 4.29
C GLY A 18 -3.06 -16.20 4.49
N LEU A 19 -2.15 -16.47 3.56
CA LEU A 19 -1.16 -17.54 3.71
C LEU A 19 -0.08 -17.24 4.77
N ARG A 20 0.07 -15.99 5.20
CA ARG A 20 1.11 -15.57 6.17
C ARG A 20 2.52 -16.02 5.78
N SER A 21 2.81 -16.05 4.47
CA SER A 21 4.05 -16.58 3.91
C SER A 21 4.94 -15.48 3.35
N GLY A 22 6.25 -15.66 3.58
CA GLY A 22 7.32 -14.82 3.07
C GLY A 22 8.67 -15.48 3.28
N PHE A 23 9.73 -14.83 2.86
CA PHE A 23 11.09 -15.30 3.08
C PHE A 23 12.05 -14.15 3.46
N ILE A 24 13.17 -14.55 4.01
CA ILE A 24 14.29 -13.66 4.32
C ILE A 24 15.50 -14.14 3.50
N CYS A 25 16.17 -13.21 2.84
CA CYS A 25 17.42 -13.46 2.14
C CYS A 25 18.51 -12.54 2.71
N ALA A 26 19.61 -13.15 3.16
CA ALA A 26 20.74 -12.43 3.74
C ALA A 26 22.02 -13.29 3.66
N SER A 27 23.15 -12.79 4.20
CA SER A 27 24.36 -13.60 4.33
C SER A 27 24.12 -14.80 5.24
N GLU A 28 24.89 -15.87 5.02
CA GLU A 28 24.79 -17.12 5.80
C GLU A 28 24.88 -16.87 7.31
N ALA A 29 25.77 -15.98 7.73
CA ALA A 29 25.96 -15.65 9.16
C ALA A 29 24.69 -15.02 9.77
N ILE A 30 23.98 -14.19 9.02
CA ILE A 30 22.72 -13.59 9.45
C ILE A 30 21.61 -14.64 9.46
N ILE A 31 21.51 -15.44 8.40
CA ILE A 31 20.48 -16.50 8.32
C ILE A 31 20.64 -17.52 9.43
N LYS A 32 21.84 -17.95 9.77
CA LYS A 32 22.09 -18.88 10.90
C LYS A 32 21.54 -18.31 12.22
N LYS A 33 21.79 -17.03 12.52
CA LYS A 33 21.29 -16.38 13.74
C LYS A 33 19.77 -16.24 13.72
N LEU A 34 19.19 -15.84 12.60
CA LEU A 34 17.74 -15.71 12.45
C LEU A 34 17.04 -17.08 12.55
N SER A 35 17.59 -18.11 11.95
CA SER A 35 17.06 -19.47 12.04
C SER A 35 17.04 -19.97 13.50
N LEU A 36 18.15 -19.78 14.23
CA LEU A 36 18.21 -20.13 15.65
C LEU A 36 17.17 -19.32 16.46
N TYR A 37 17.08 -18.00 16.24
CA TYR A 37 16.09 -17.17 16.93
C TYR A 37 14.66 -17.66 16.65
N ARG A 38 14.36 -18.04 15.41
CA ARG A 38 13.05 -18.56 15.01
C ARG A 38 12.66 -19.90 15.60
N THR A 39 13.60 -20.70 16.12
CA THR A 39 13.28 -21.94 16.86
C THR A 39 12.55 -21.66 18.18
N TYR A 40 12.74 -20.46 18.74
CA TYR A 40 12.12 -20.03 20.00
C TYR A 40 10.99 -19.02 19.81
N HIS A 41 11.01 -18.29 18.70
CA HIS A 41 10.06 -17.22 18.39
C HIS A 41 9.41 -17.41 17.03
N GLY A 42 8.11 -17.30 17.00
CA GLY A 42 7.33 -17.36 15.80
C GLY A 42 6.65 -18.70 15.57
N VAL A 43 5.86 -18.75 14.54
CA VAL A 43 5.04 -19.90 14.16
C VAL A 43 5.57 -20.49 12.86
N THR A 44 5.67 -21.81 12.81
CA THR A 44 5.99 -22.54 11.58
C THR A 44 4.74 -22.59 10.67
N LEU A 45 4.95 -22.34 9.37
CA LEU A 45 3.90 -22.54 8.40
C LEU A 45 3.51 -24.03 8.29
N SER A 46 2.22 -24.32 8.18
CA SER A 46 1.75 -25.68 7.91
C SER A 46 2.24 -26.20 6.56
N LEU A 47 2.38 -27.49 6.40
CA LEU A 47 2.82 -28.09 5.13
C LEU A 47 1.97 -27.69 3.92
N PRO A 48 0.61 -27.70 3.98
CA PRO A 48 -0.20 -27.21 2.88
C PRO A 48 0.11 -25.77 2.49
N THR A 49 0.34 -24.89 3.50
CA THR A 49 0.70 -23.49 3.26
C THR A 49 2.08 -23.37 2.61
N GLN A 50 3.04 -24.19 3.00
CA GLN A 50 4.38 -24.21 2.39
C GLN A 50 4.32 -24.65 0.91
N LEU A 51 3.55 -25.67 0.58
CA LEU A 51 3.37 -26.14 -0.78
C LEU A 51 2.68 -25.09 -1.65
N ALA A 52 1.58 -24.50 -1.17
CA ALA A 52 0.88 -23.42 -1.86
C ALA A 52 1.80 -22.20 -2.08
N SER A 53 2.61 -21.87 -1.07
CA SER A 53 3.59 -20.78 -1.17
C SER A 53 4.65 -21.07 -2.23
N THR A 54 5.16 -22.28 -2.30
CA THR A 54 6.16 -22.70 -3.29
C THR A 54 5.61 -22.50 -4.71
N TRP A 55 4.39 -22.94 -4.98
CA TRP A 55 3.75 -22.71 -6.28
C TRP A 55 3.54 -21.24 -6.60
N ALA A 56 3.10 -20.45 -5.62
CA ALA A 56 2.92 -19.01 -5.81
C ALA A 56 4.23 -18.27 -6.09
N TRP A 57 5.35 -18.72 -5.50
CA TRP A 57 6.68 -18.15 -5.79
C TRP A 57 7.19 -18.52 -7.18
N GLN A 58 6.86 -19.69 -7.68
CA GLN A 58 7.27 -20.18 -9.01
C GLN A 58 6.44 -19.60 -10.15
N ASP A 59 5.21 -19.16 -9.88
CA ASP A 59 4.34 -18.54 -10.89
C ASP A 59 4.49 -17.02 -10.90
N SER A 60 4.86 -16.46 -12.05
CA SER A 60 4.92 -15.01 -12.28
C SER A 60 3.72 -14.48 -13.07
N LYS A 61 2.95 -15.33 -13.74
CA LYS A 61 1.83 -14.89 -14.59
C LYS A 61 0.75 -14.16 -13.80
N HIS A 62 0.38 -14.69 -12.62
CA HIS A 62 -0.61 -14.02 -11.77
C HIS A 62 -0.11 -12.67 -11.25
N VAL A 63 1.21 -12.51 -11.04
CA VAL A 63 1.82 -11.25 -10.62
C VAL A 63 1.74 -10.20 -11.73
N GLU A 64 2.05 -10.60 -12.96
CA GLU A 64 1.98 -9.73 -14.15
C GLU A 64 0.53 -9.30 -14.41
N SER A 65 -0.41 -10.23 -14.35
CA SER A 65 -1.84 -9.94 -14.47
C SER A 65 -2.32 -8.95 -13.39
N ASN A 66 -1.94 -9.20 -12.13
CA ASN A 66 -2.31 -8.32 -11.01
C ASN A 66 -1.72 -6.90 -11.17
N ARG A 67 -0.48 -6.79 -11.62
CA ARG A 67 0.15 -5.50 -11.92
C ARG A 67 -0.58 -4.75 -13.05
N ALA A 68 -0.97 -5.44 -14.11
CA ALA A 68 -1.73 -4.84 -15.20
C ALA A 68 -3.09 -4.30 -14.74
N GLU A 69 -3.76 -5.00 -13.82
CA GLU A 69 -5.00 -4.51 -13.21
C GLU A 69 -4.77 -3.26 -12.34
N TYR A 70 -3.70 -3.24 -11.53
CA TYR A 70 -3.34 -2.03 -10.78
C TYR A 70 -2.97 -0.85 -11.68
N ASP A 71 -2.34 -1.10 -12.83
CA ASP A 71 -2.05 -0.05 -13.82
C ASP A 71 -3.31 0.65 -14.33
N LYS A 72 -4.36 -0.12 -14.62
CA LYS A 72 -5.67 0.42 -15.01
C LYS A 72 -6.27 1.27 -13.89
N LYS A 73 -6.22 0.75 -12.66
CA LYS A 73 -6.74 1.42 -11.46
C LYS A 73 -6.04 2.74 -11.17
N TYR A 74 -4.71 2.77 -11.27
CA TYR A 74 -3.95 4.01 -11.10
C TYR A 74 -4.27 5.05 -12.18
N LYS A 75 -4.38 4.61 -13.45
CA LYS A 75 -4.77 5.52 -14.53
C LYS A 75 -6.14 6.13 -14.27
N ALA A 76 -7.12 5.32 -13.88
CA ALA A 76 -8.46 5.77 -13.55
C ALA A 76 -8.46 6.75 -12.36
N ALA A 77 -7.75 6.41 -11.28
CA ALA A 77 -7.68 7.27 -10.10
C ALA A 77 -7.04 8.64 -10.40
N ILE A 78 -5.91 8.64 -11.09
CA ILE A 78 -5.17 9.87 -11.40
C ILE A 78 -5.96 10.77 -12.36
N SER A 79 -6.68 10.18 -13.34
CA SER A 79 -7.51 10.97 -14.26
C SER A 79 -8.70 11.68 -13.61
N CYS A 80 -9.02 11.36 -12.36
CA CYS A 80 -10.07 12.01 -11.58
C CYS A 80 -9.55 13.11 -10.64
N LEU A 81 -8.24 13.36 -10.60
CA LEU A 81 -7.61 14.26 -9.62
C LEU A 81 -7.05 15.53 -10.30
N ASP A 82 -7.85 16.15 -11.16
CA ASP A 82 -7.49 17.36 -11.93
C ASP A 82 -7.41 18.65 -11.09
N GLU A 83 -8.02 18.65 -9.89
CA GLU A 83 -7.91 19.74 -8.92
C GLU A 83 -6.62 19.71 -8.09
N PHE A 84 -5.78 18.69 -8.27
CA PHE A 84 -4.57 18.50 -7.49
C PHE A 84 -3.30 18.57 -8.35
N ASP A 85 -2.37 19.43 -7.95
CA ASP A 85 -1.10 19.56 -8.64
C ASP A 85 -0.20 18.33 -8.42
N ASP A 86 0.55 17.95 -9.46
CA ASP A 86 1.67 17.01 -9.40
C ASP A 86 1.33 15.61 -8.88
N VAL A 87 0.11 15.11 -9.12
CA VAL A 87 -0.29 13.75 -8.77
C VAL A 87 0.46 12.75 -9.64
N LYS A 88 1.39 12.00 -9.04
CA LYS A 88 2.19 11.01 -9.75
C LYS A 88 1.78 9.59 -9.37
N ARG A 89 1.86 8.72 -10.37
CA ARG A 89 1.79 7.29 -10.13
C ARG A 89 3.02 6.87 -9.30
N PRO A 90 2.84 6.17 -8.17
CA PRO A 90 3.96 5.62 -7.44
C PRO A 90 4.61 4.45 -8.20
N ASP A 91 5.91 4.21 -7.96
CA ASP A 91 6.65 3.09 -8.57
C ASP A 91 6.15 1.71 -8.13
N GLY A 92 5.41 1.64 -7.05
CA GLY A 92 4.86 0.39 -6.53
C GLY A 92 3.83 0.59 -5.42
N GLY A 93 3.27 -0.53 -4.98
CA GLY A 93 2.22 -0.53 -3.95
C GLY A 93 0.82 -0.46 -4.55
N PHE A 94 -0.13 0.03 -3.77
CA PHE A 94 -1.54 0.18 -4.15
C PHE A 94 -2.18 1.40 -3.44
N TYR A 95 -1.36 2.40 -3.12
CA TYR A 95 -1.80 3.66 -2.54
C TYR A 95 -1.43 4.83 -3.44
N ILE A 96 -2.30 5.85 -3.46
CA ILE A 96 -1.95 7.21 -3.86
C ILE A 96 -1.71 8.00 -2.58
N TRP A 97 -0.62 8.72 -2.54
CA TRP A 97 -0.25 9.63 -1.49
C TRP A 97 -0.48 11.04 -2.01
N LEU A 98 -1.68 11.58 -1.71
CA LEU A 98 -2.16 12.83 -2.27
C LEU A 98 -1.78 14.00 -1.36
N LYS A 99 -1.06 14.98 -1.89
CA LYS A 99 -0.76 16.22 -1.18
C LYS A 99 -1.99 17.11 -1.20
N LEU A 100 -2.38 17.63 -0.04
CA LEU A 100 -3.50 18.55 0.12
C LEU A 100 -3.01 19.98 0.34
N PRO A 101 -3.74 21.00 -0.13
CA PRO A 101 -3.47 22.39 0.21
C PRO A 101 -4.03 22.82 1.57
N CYS A 102 -4.69 21.92 2.30
CA CYS A 102 -5.39 22.14 3.55
C CYS A 102 -5.07 21.05 4.59
N ASP A 103 -5.66 21.16 5.78
CA ASP A 103 -5.52 20.17 6.85
C ASP A 103 -6.07 18.80 6.44
N ASP A 104 -5.24 17.78 6.51
CA ASP A 104 -5.55 16.43 6.04
C ASP A 104 -6.63 15.73 6.88
N GLN A 105 -6.72 16.04 8.18
CA GLN A 105 -7.73 15.47 9.07
C GLN A 105 -9.10 16.06 8.78
N THR A 106 -9.18 17.38 8.62
CA THR A 106 -10.41 18.10 8.24
C THR A 106 -10.92 17.64 6.89
N PHE A 107 -10.00 17.54 5.90
CA PHE A 107 -10.36 17.07 4.56
C PHE A 107 -10.90 15.63 4.58
N ALA A 108 -10.22 14.71 5.26
CA ALA A 108 -10.67 13.32 5.37
C ALA A 108 -12.05 13.19 6.04
N LYS A 109 -12.32 14.02 7.03
CA LYS A 109 -13.62 14.08 7.70
C LYS A 109 -14.71 14.56 6.73
N LEU A 110 -14.49 15.67 6.03
CA LEU A 110 -15.44 16.20 5.04
C LEU A 110 -15.72 15.19 3.93
N LEU A 111 -14.68 14.57 3.39
CA LEU A 111 -14.79 13.54 2.36
C LEU A 111 -15.65 12.36 2.82
N TYR A 112 -15.49 11.94 4.07
CA TYR A 112 -16.34 10.88 4.63
C TYR A 112 -17.79 11.33 4.84
N GLU A 113 -18.00 12.51 5.41
CA GLU A 113 -19.34 13.03 5.73
C GLU A 113 -20.16 13.37 4.47
N GLN A 114 -19.53 13.92 3.44
CA GLN A 114 -20.21 14.36 2.22
C GLN A 114 -20.33 13.26 1.17
N GLU A 115 -19.31 12.44 1.03
CA GLU A 115 -19.16 11.51 -0.09
C GLU A 115 -19.08 10.04 0.34
N SER A 116 -19.08 9.74 1.64
CA SER A 116 -18.94 8.37 2.18
C SER A 116 -17.66 7.66 1.75
N VAL A 117 -16.60 8.41 1.46
CA VAL A 117 -15.29 7.87 1.08
C VAL A 117 -14.35 7.89 2.28
N LEU A 118 -13.94 6.69 2.72
CA LEU A 118 -12.98 6.53 3.82
C LEU A 118 -11.55 6.64 3.29
N SER A 119 -10.81 7.58 3.85
CA SER A 119 -9.40 7.81 3.56
C SER A 119 -8.58 7.88 4.85
N LEU A 120 -7.27 7.88 4.76
CA LEU A 120 -6.42 7.95 5.93
C LEU A 120 -5.55 9.21 5.90
N PRO A 121 -5.75 10.15 6.87
CA PRO A 121 -4.86 11.30 7.02
C PRO A 121 -3.41 10.88 7.23
N GLY A 122 -2.51 11.53 6.53
CA GLY A 122 -1.08 11.25 6.62
C GLY A 122 -0.51 11.62 7.98
N THR A 123 -1.08 12.62 8.65
CA THR A 123 -0.74 13.00 10.02
C THR A 123 -0.77 11.81 10.99
N TYR A 124 -1.69 10.84 10.81
CA TYR A 124 -1.75 9.63 11.66
C TYR A 124 -0.71 8.56 11.29
N LEU A 125 -0.08 8.67 10.12
CA LEU A 125 0.92 7.72 9.64
C LEU A 125 2.34 8.20 9.89
N GLY A 126 2.54 9.51 10.05
CA GLY A 126 3.82 10.11 10.33
C GLY A 126 4.11 10.16 11.83
N LYS A 127 5.39 10.10 12.18
CA LYS A 127 5.88 10.43 13.52
C LYS A 127 6.53 11.81 13.49
N LYS A 128 6.12 12.67 14.41
CA LYS A 128 6.73 14.01 14.54
C LYS A 128 8.17 13.89 15.02
N ILE A 129 9.12 14.44 14.24
CA ILE A 129 10.55 14.50 14.55
C ILE A 129 10.98 15.95 14.37
N ASP A 130 11.62 16.53 15.39
CA ASP A 130 12.07 17.93 15.40
C ASP A 130 10.96 18.94 15.01
N GLY A 131 9.73 18.67 15.47
CA GLY A 131 8.59 19.51 15.18
C GLY A 131 7.89 19.26 13.85
N ILE A 132 8.43 18.44 12.96
CA ILE A 132 7.92 18.16 11.62
C ILE A 132 7.29 16.78 11.58
N ASN A 133 6.03 16.68 11.11
CA ASN A 133 5.39 15.42 10.78
C ASN A 133 5.41 15.26 9.24
N PRO A 134 6.15 14.29 8.69
CA PRO A 134 6.26 14.11 7.23
C PRO A 134 4.95 13.68 6.55
N GLY A 135 3.97 13.24 7.34
CA GLY A 135 2.65 12.87 6.82
C GLY A 135 1.63 14.02 6.82
N GLU A 136 1.93 15.12 7.49
CA GLU A 136 1.02 16.27 7.61
C GLU A 136 0.73 16.89 6.23
N GLY A 137 -0.54 17.19 5.95
CA GLY A 137 -0.98 17.72 4.67
C GLY A 137 -1.04 16.68 3.55
N PHE A 138 -1.03 15.37 3.88
CA PHE A 138 -1.21 14.29 2.91
C PHE A 138 -2.42 13.42 3.22
N LEU A 139 -3.04 12.89 2.17
CA LEU A 139 -4.10 11.90 2.25
C LEU A 139 -3.65 10.60 1.60
N ARG A 140 -3.79 9.48 2.30
CA ARG A 140 -3.53 8.17 1.72
C ARG A 140 -4.83 7.54 1.22
N LEU A 141 -4.87 7.24 -0.08
CA LEU A 141 -6.00 6.61 -0.77
C LEU A 141 -5.58 5.24 -1.33
N ALA A 142 -6.41 4.21 -1.12
CA ALA A 142 -6.14 2.87 -1.63
C ALA A 142 -6.83 2.64 -2.97
N VAL A 143 -6.09 2.10 -3.96
CA VAL A 143 -6.62 1.77 -5.29
C VAL A 143 -6.94 0.27 -5.41
N VAL A 144 -7.59 -0.31 -4.40
CA VAL A 144 -7.82 -1.77 -4.31
C VAL A 144 -9.14 -2.24 -4.92
N HIS A 145 -10.12 -1.36 -5.02
CA HIS A 145 -11.43 -1.67 -5.61
C HIS A 145 -11.38 -1.81 -7.14
N ASP A 146 -12.51 -2.19 -7.76
CA ASP A 146 -12.67 -2.15 -9.22
C ASP A 146 -12.59 -0.71 -9.77
N VAL A 147 -12.39 -0.60 -11.08
CA VAL A 147 -12.19 0.69 -11.75
C VAL A 147 -13.38 1.62 -11.59
N ASP A 148 -14.62 1.10 -11.61
CA ASP A 148 -15.82 1.93 -11.49
C ASP A 148 -15.95 2.53 -10.09
N THR A 149 -15.68 1.72 -9.06
CA THR A 149 -15.64 2.19 -7.67
C THR A 149 -14.52 3.22 -7.46
N ILE A 150 -13.36 3.00 -8.06
CA ILE A 150 -12.24 3.95 -8.01
C ILE A 150 -12.61 5.27 -8.68
N ASN A 151 -13.20 5.25 -9.87
CA ASN A 151 -13.65 6.47 -10.56
C ASN A 151 -14.63 7.26 -9.67
N LYS A 152 -15.61 6.61 -9.07
CA LYS A 152 -16.57 7.25 -8.17
C LYS A 152 -15.88 7.87 -6.95
N ALA A 153 -15.01 7.11 -6.29
CA ALA A 153 -14.34 7.56 -5.08
C ALA A 153 -13.35 8.72 -5.35
N PHE A 154 -12.57 8.64 -6.42
CA PHE A 154 -11.62 9.69 -6.74
C PHE A 154 -12.27 10.94 -7.33
N SER A 155 -13.38 10.82 -8.07
CA SER A 155 -14.22 11.97 -8.44
C SER A 155 -14.84 12.63 -7.21
N ALA A 156 -15.17 11.87 -6.17
CA ALA A 156 -15.64 12.42 -4.90
C ALA A 156 -14.55 13.22 -4.17
N VAL A 157 -13.30 12.74 -4.19
CA VAL A 157 -12.15 13.51 -3.66
C VAL A 157 -12.03 14.86 -4.37
N ASN A 158 -12.16 14.88 -5.69
CA ASN A 158 -12.10 16.09 -6.49
C ASN A 158 -13.25 17.05 -6.14
N ARG A 159 -14.51 16.57 -6.06
CA ARG A 159 -15.67 17.39 -5.65
C ARG A 159 -15.52 17.98 -4.25
N THR A 160 -15.01 17.21 -3.31
CA THR A 160 -14.75 17.70 -1.94
C THR A 160 -13.71 18.82 -1.96
N MET A 161 -12.69 18.72 -2.83
CA MET A 161 -11.69 19.79 -2.99
C MET A 161 -12.33 21.06 -3.56
N GLN A 162 -13.17 20.93 -4.59
CA GLN A 162 -13.91 22.06 -5.19
C GLN A 162 -14.82 22.77 -4.18
N SER A 163 -15.39 22.05 -3.22
CA SER A 163 -16.27 22.64 -2.19
C SER A 163 -15.52 23.48 -1.16
N LEU A 164 -14.19 23.43 -1.12
CA LEU A 164 -13.34 24.21 -0.22
C LEU A 164 -12.84 25.54 -0.86
N ASN A 165 -12.96 25.67 -2.18
CA ASN A 165 -12.61 26.85 -2.93
C ASN A 165 -13.84 27.79 -3.08
#